data_473eecb4fba45c5c5c6016c115426f6d
#
_entry.id   473eecb4fba45c5c5c6016c115426f6d
#
_cell.length_a   1.000
_cell.length_b   1.000
_cell.length_c   1.000
_cell.angle_alpha   90.00
_cell.angle_beta   90.00
_cell.angle_gamma   90.00
#
_symmetry.space_group_name_H-M   'P 1'
#
loop_
_entity.id
_entity.type
_entity.pdbx_description
1 polymer ?
#
loop_
_entity_poly.entity_id
_entity_poly.type
_entity_poly.pdbx_seq_one_letter_code
_entity_poly.pdbx_strand_id
1 'polypeptide(L)'
;MSKIENYQHVTVLLHEAVDALAIREDGIYVDGTFGRGGHSRLILSRLGEQGRLVVFDKDPEAIAVANELAAQDRRVSVVHNGFETFQTALDALGIDKIDGALFDLGISSPQIDDGSRGFSFRFDAPLDMRMDPTRGMSAAEWIATASEQDLHEVIKNYGEERFSRQIARAIVAQREESPIDTTRKLAQLVAQNVRTRERGQDPATRTFQAVRIFINRELEEVEAVLPQVAGRLKGGGRLAVIAFHSLEDRIVKQFIKKYSQHAPLPRWAVVKEADLPQPPLKAVGKAIKPGSTETEANPRARSAVLRVAERSSGEFSVIE
;
A
#
# COMPACT_ATOMS: atom_id res chain seq x y z
N MET A 1 -24.92 -9.96 -26.50
CA MET A 1 -24.30 -10.93 -25.56
C MET A 1 -22.84 -10.53 -25.41
N SER A 2 -22.53 -9.70 -24.44
CA SER A 2 -21.17 -9.23 -24.15
C SER A 2 -20.43 -10.34 -23.40
N LYS A 3 -19.29 -10.78 -23.94
CA LYS A 3 -18.33 -11.61 -23.22
C LYS A 3 -17.82 -10.79 -22.04
N ILE A 4 -18.36 -11.03 -20.86
CA ILE A 4 -17.67 -10.72 -19.62
C ILE A 4 -16.51 -11.72 -19.56
N GLU A 5 -15.35 -11.31 -20.04
CA GLU A 5 -14.11 -12.04 -19.77
C GLU A 5 -13.94 -12.02 -18.26
N ASN A 6 -14.10 -13.20 -17.64
CA ASN A 6 -13.74 -13.46 -16.27
C ASN A 6 -12.23 -13.22 -16.13
N TYR A 7 -11.83 -11.98 -15.91
CA TYR A 7 -10.48 -11.67 -15.43
C TYR A 7 -10.41 -12.22 -14.01
N GLN A 8 -9.92 -13.46 -13.88
CA GLN A 8 -9.53 -13.97 -12.57
C GLN A 8 -8.46 -13.03 -12.02
N HIS A 9 -8.79 -12.34 -10.94
CA HIS A 9 -7.86 -11.49 -10.22
C HIS A 9 -6.69 -12.36 -9.74
N VAL A 10 -5.55 -12.26 -10.41
CA VAL A 10 -4.31 -12.93 -9.99
C VAL A 10 -3.61 -12.03 -8.99
N THR A 11 -3.53 -12.48 -7.74
CA THR A 11 -2.81 -11.78 -6.67
C THR A 11 -1.33 -11.70 -7.01
N VAL A 12 -0.74 -10.51 -6.91
CA VAL A 12 0.65 -10.25 -7.29
C VAL A 12 1.60 -10.85 -6.26
N LEU A 13 2.68 -11.52 -6.73
CA LEU A 13 3.70 -12.14 -5.88
C LEU A 13 3.10 -13.04 -4.78
N LEU A 14 2.01 -13.75 -5.10
CA LEU A 14 1.21 -14.50 -4.13
C LEU A 14 2.05 -15.48 -3.30
N HIS A 15 2.80 -16.33 -3.97
CA HIS A 15 3.61 -17.36 -3.31
C HIS A 15 4.84 -16.76 -2.66
N GLU A 16 5.53 -15.87 -3.35
CA GLU A 16 6.74 -15.21 -2.88
C GLU A 16 6.51 -14.45 -1.57
N ALA A 17 5.40 -13.73 -1.48
CA ALA A 17 5.06 -12.95 -0.28
C ALA A 17 4.69 -13.84 0.90
N VAL A 18 3.88 -14.88 0.66
CA VAL A 18 3.46 -15.81 1.73
C VAL A 18 4.60 -16.74 2.14
N ASP A 19 5.46 -17.19 1.20
CA ASP A 19 6.66 -17.97 1.52
C ASP A 19 7.64 -17.14 2.37
N ALA A 20 7.77 -15.86 2.06
CA ALA A 20 8.64 -14.95 2.81
C ALA A 20 8.23 -14.78 4.27
N LEU A 21 6.93 -14.96 4.62
CA LEU A 21 6.47 -14.92 6.02
C LEU A 21 6.97 -16.09 6.86
N ALA A 22 7.45 -17.19 6.25
CA ALA A 22 7.89 -18.41 6.94
C ALA A 22 6.85 -18.89 7.97
N ILE A 23 5.64 -19.14 7.50
CA ILE A 23 4.45 -19.37 8.33
C ILE A 23 4.65 -20.58 9.24
N ARG A 24 4.32 -20.37 10.53
CA ARG A 24 4.20 -21.40 11.57
C ARG A 24 2.73 -21.72 11.76
N GLU A 25 2.39 -22.98 11.92
CA GLU A 25 0.99 -23.43 11.99
C GLU A 25 0.21 -22.79 13.15
N ASP A 26 0.85 -22.55 14.28
CA ASP A 26 0.28 -21.94 15.49
C ASP A 26 0.48 -20.42 15.57
N GLY A 27 1.00 -19.80 14.50
CA GLY A 27 1.37 -18.38 14.46
C GLY A 27 0.18 -17.44 14.32
N ILE A 28 0.42 -16.19 14.65
CA ILE A 28 -0.52 -15.07 14.47
C ILE A 28 0.01 -14.18 13.36
N TYR A 29 -0.77 -14.02 12.30
CA TYR A 29 -0.40 -13.24 11.13
C TYR A 29 -1.40 -12.12 10.88
N VAL A 30 -0.90 -11.07 10.22
CA VAL A 30 -1.73 -9.93 9.81
C VAL A 30 -1.59 -9.74 8.29
N ASP A 31 -2.72 -9.64 7.60
CA ASP A 31 -2.82 -9.13 6.24
C ASP A 31 -3.40 -7.72 6.32
N GLY A 32 -2.56 -6.71 6.13
CA GLY A 32 -2.95 -5.30 6.28
C GLY A 32 -3.72 -4.75 5.08
N THR A 33 -3.87 -5.55 4.01
CA THR A 33 -4.44 -5.15 2.72
C THR A 33 -5.21 -6.31 2.11
N PHE A 34 -6.33 -6.66 2.73
CA PHE A 34 -7.06 -7.89 2.40
C PHE A 34 -7.51 -7.97 0.93
N GLY A 35 -8.04 -6.87 0.38
CA GLY A 35 -8.55 -6.82 -0.99
C GLY A 35 -9.62 -7.86 -1.28
N ARG A 36 -9.27 -8.89 -2.07
CA ARG A 36 -10.15 -10.04 -2.33
C ARG A 36 -9.68 -11.34 -1.63
N GLY A 37 -8.70 -11.23 -0.73
CA GLY A 37 -8.26 -12.30 0.14
C GLY A 37 -7.35 -13.34 -0.51
N GLY A 38 -6.62 -13.00 -1.56
CA GLY A 38 -5.69 -13.92 -2.21
C GLY A 38 -4.57 -14.36 -1.28
N HIS A 39 -3.81 -13.42 -0.75
CA HIS A 39 -2.77 -13.68 0.24
C HIS A 39 -3.34 -14.32 1.51
N SER A 40 -4.44 -13.77 2.04
CA SER A 40 -5.11 -14.27 3.24
C SER A 40 -5.51 -15.73 3.16
N ARG A 41 -6.09 -16.18 2.04
CA ARG A 41 -6.48 -17.58 1.84
C ARG A 41 -5.25 -18.50 1.78
N LEU A 42 -4.17 -18.06 1.16
CA LEU A 42 -2.93 -18.85 1.13
C LEU A 42 -2.28 -18.91 2.52
N ILE A 43 -2.29 -17.82 3.30
CA ILE A 43 -1.85 -17.83 4.70
C ILE A 43 -2.69 -18.83 5.51
N LEU A 44 -4.02 -18.77 5.42
CA LEU A 44 -4.93 -19.68 6.13
C LEU A 44 -4.71 -21.14 5.78
N SER A 45 -4.36 -21.46 4.53
CA SER A 45 -4.08 -22.82 4.09
C SER A 45 -2.82 -23.42 4.74
N ARG A 46 -1.95 -22.58 5.30
CA ARG A 46 -0.71 -22.97 5.99
C ARG A 46 -0.83 -22.90 7.51
N LEU A 47 -1.90 -22.31 8.02
CA LEU A 47 -2.17 -22.24 9.46
C LEU A 47 -2.88 -23.50 9.94
N GLY A 48 -2.48 -23.97 11.11
CA GLY A 48 -3.18 -25.01 11.86
C GLY A 48 -4.41 -24.45 12.60
N GLU A 49 -5.06 -25.30 13.40
CA GLU A 49 -6.28 -24.94 14.14
C GLU A 49 -6.09 -23.84 15.18
N GLN A 50 -4.89 -23.67 15.72
CA GLN A 50 -4.53 -22.66 16.72
C GLN A 50 -3.98 -21.38 16.10
N GLY A 51 -3.70 -21.38 14.80
CA GLY A 51 -3.23 -20.21 14.07
C GLY A 51 -4.31 -19.14 14.01
N ARG A 52 -3.92 -17.88 13.89
CA ARG A 52 -4.83 -16.73 13.77
C ARG A 52 -4.43 -15.84 12.62
N LEU A 53 -5.41 -15.28 11.93
CA LEU A 53 -5.21 -14.27 10.88
C LEU A 53 -6.07 -13.04 11.18
N VAL A 54 -5.44 -11.88 11.28
CA VAL A 54 -6.14 -10.59 11.36
C VAL A 54 -6.04 -9.93 9.99
N VAL A 55 -7.17 -9.51 9.44
CA VAL A 55 -7.22 -8.87 8.12
C VAL A 55 -7.75 -7.44 8.23
N PHE A 56 -7.10 -6.52 7.53
CA PHE A 56 -7.48 -5.11 7.46
C PHE A 56 -7.88 -4.76 6.04
N ASP A 57 -8.88 -3.93 5.90
CA ASP A 57 -9.14 -3.16 4.69
C ASP A 57 -9.97 -1.92 5.01
N LYS A 58 -9.85 -0.89 4.19
CA LYS A 58 -10.68 0.32 4.24
C LYS A 58 -11.93 0.18 3.38
N ASP A 59 -11.81 -0.57 2.28
CA ASP A 59 -12.85 -0.69 1.28
C ASP A 59 -14.01 -1.54 1.80
N PRO A 60 -15.23 -0.99 1.91
CA PRO A 60 -16.40 -1.74 2.35
C PRO A 60 -16.68 -3.01 1.53
N GLU A 61 -16.32 -3.01 0.22
CA GLU A 61 -16.47 -4.20 -0.63
C GLU A 61 -15.48 -5.29 -0.25
N ALA A 62 -14.22 -4.93 0.05
CA ALA A 62 -13.23 -5.87 0.54
C ALA A 62 -13.64 -6.44 1.90
N ILE A 63 -14.17 -5.59 2.79
CA ILE A 63 -14.68 -5.98 4.11
C ILE A 63 -15.86 -6.93 4.00
N ALA A 64 -16.76 -6.78 3.04
CA ALA A 64 -17.83 -7.74 2.82
C ALA A 64 -17.28 -9.14 2.53
N VAL A 65 -16.27 -9.24 1.64
CA VAL A 65 -15.59 -10.52 1.33
C VAL A 65 -14.81 -11.06 2.54
N ALA A 66 -14.18 -10.19 3.33
CA ALA A 66 -13.47 -10.59 4.54
C ALA A 66 -14.42 -11.16 5.60
N ASN A 67 -15.59 -10.57 5.77
CA ASN A 67 -16.62 -11.06 6.69
C ASN A 67 -17.19 -12.43 6.25
N GLU A 68 -17.37 -12.66 4.94
CA GLU A 68 -17.73 -13.96 4.41
C GLU A 68 -16.67 -15.03 4.75
N LEU A 69 -15.38 -14.67 4.61
CA LEU A 69 -14.28 -15.56 4.99
C LEU A 69 -14.27 -15.85 6.49
N ALA A 70 -14.45 -14.82 7.33
CA ALA A 70 -14.49 -14.97 8.78
C ALA A 70 -15.69 -15.81 9.26
N ALA A 71 -16.82 -15.76 8.56
CA ALA A 71 -17.97 -16.61 8.85
C ALA A 71 -17.71 -18.10 8.56
N GLN A 72 -16.76 -18.40 7.66
CA GLN A 72 -16.38 -19.77 7.29
C GLN A 72 -15.18 -20.29 8.08
N ASP A 73 -14.33 -19.39 8.60
CA ASP A 73 -13.09 -19.73 9.29
C ASP A 73 -12.90 -18.91 10.55
N ARG A 74 -13.07 -19.57 11.72
CA ARG A 74 -12.97 -18.94 13.04
C ARG A 74 -11.60 -18.34 13.38
N ARG A 75 -10.56 -18.67 12.61
CA ARG A 75 -9.21 -18.14 12.78
C ARG A 75 -9.06 -16.70 12.27
N VAL A 76 -10.06 -16.22 11.52
CA VAL A 76 -10.03 -14.88 10.90
C VAL A 76 -10.72 -13.85 11.79
N SER A 77 -10.02 -12.73 12.02
CA SER A 77 -10.58 -11.53 12.64
C SER A 77 -10.52 -10.38 11.62
N VAL A 78 -11.63 -9.67 11.43
CA VAL A 78 -11.75 -8.59 10.43
C VAL A 78 -11.70 -7.23 11.11
N VAL A 79 -10.89 -6.33 10.56
CA VAL A 79 -10.78 -4.93 11.00
C VAL A 79 -11.12 -4.02 9.82
N HIS A 80 -12.29 -3.35 9.88
CA HIS A 80 -12.70 -2.37 8.89
C HIS A 80 -12.08 -1.01 9.21
N ASN A 81 -10.81 -0.88 8.90
CA ASN A 81 -10.08 0.39 9.05
C ASN A 81 -8.79 0.38 8.23
N GLY A 82 -8.14 1.55 8.11
CA GLY A 82 -6.79 1.62 7.58
C GLY A 82 -5.77 0.95 8.51
N PHE A 83 -4.70 0.48 7.93
CA PHE A 83 -3.67 -0.24 8.67
C PHE A 83 -2.82 0.68 9.58
N GLU A 84 -2.97 2.00 9.53
CA GLU A 84 -2.42 2.93 10.52
C GLU A 84 -2.96 2.69 11.93
N THR A 85 -4.12 2.03 12.03
CA THR A 85 -4.73 1.64 13.32
C THR A 85 -4.25 0.28 13.84
N PHE A 86 -3.21 -0.28 13.24
CA PHE A 86 -2.68 -1.62 13.50
C PHE A 86 -2.51 -1.93 14.98
N GLN A 87 -1.83 -1.06 15.72
CA GLN A 87 -1.57 -1.27 17.15
C GLN A 87 -2.86 -1.31 17.97
N THR A 88 -3.72 -0.32 17.80
CA THR A 88 -4.99 -0.24 18.55
C THR A 88 -5.94 -1.37 18.22
N ALA A 89 -5.94 -1.85 16.98
CA ALA A 89 -6.74 -3.00 16.57
C ALA A 89 -6.24 -4.31 17.21
N LEU A 90 -4.92 -4.52 17.25
CA LEU A 90 -4.34 -5.69 17.92
C LEU A 90 -4.60 -5.66 19.43
N ASP A 91 -4.51 -4.50 20.08
CA ASP A 91 -4.82 -4.33 21.50
C ASP A 91 -6.28 -4.69 21.79
N ALA A 92 -7.21 -4.24 20.94
CA ALA A 92 -8.63 -4.56 21.06
C ALA A 92 -8.92 -6.07 20.89
N LEU A 93 -8.10 -6.78 20.11
CA LEU A 93 -8.18 -8.23 19.91
C LEU A 93 -7.39 -9.03 20.96
N GLY A 94 -6.74 -8.38 21.93
CA GLY A 94 -5.92 -9.01 22.96
C GLY A 94 -4.65 -9.66 22.40
N ILE A 95 -4.10 -9.13 21.28
CA ILE A 95 -2.92 -9.65 20.62
C ILE A 95 -1.73 -8.73 20.93
N ASP A 96 -0.82 -9.20 21.78
CA ASP A 96 0.40 -8.45 22.10
C ASP A 96 1.46 -8.57 21.02
N LYS A 97 1.74 -9.79 20.54
CA LYS A 97 2.79 -10.07 19.56
C LYS A 97 2.29 -10.94 18.42
N ILE A 98 2.85 -10.73 17.24
CA ILE A 98 2.54 -11.46 16.01
C ILE A 98 3.76 -12.18 15.45
N ASP A 99 3.53 -13.20 14.65
CA ASP A 99 4.58 -13.97 13.96
C ASP A 99 4.90 -13.41 12.56
N GLY A 100 3.99 -12.64 11.97
CA GLY A 100 4.26 -11.96 10.70
C GLY A 100 3.16 -11.01 10.27
N ALA A 101 3.52 -10.09 9.37
CA ALA A 101 2.60 -9.17 8.72
C ALA A 101 2.91 -9.02 7.24
N LEU A 102 1.87 -8.93 6.42
CA LEU A 102 1.93 -8.73 4.97
C LEU A 102 1.14 -7.49 4.61
N PHE A 103 1.71 -6.67 3.71
CA PHE A 103 1.06 -5.52 3.12
C PHE A 103 1.27 -5.57 1.61
N ASP A 104 0.17 -5.58 0.84
CA ASP A 104 0.13 -5.46 -0.62
C ASP A 104 -0.39 -4.06 -0.94
N LEU A 105 0.53 -3.08 -1.05
CA LEU A 105 0.22 -1.65 -1.08
C LEU A 105 -0.47 -1.24 -2.38
N GLY A 106 -1.10 -0.07 -2.35
CA GLY A 106 -1.76 0.54 -3.49
C GLY A 106 -3.23 0.15 -3.63
N ILE A 107 -3.73 0.15 -4.87
CA ILE A 107 -5.15 -0.08 -5.17
C ILE A 107 -5.39 -1.46 -5.74
N SER A 108 -6.53 -2.04 -5.36
CA SER A 108 -6.95 -3.35 -5.87
C SER A 108 -7.47 -3.27 -7.33
N SER A 109 -7.38 -4.39 -8.06
CA SER A 109 -7.93 -4.45 -9.41
C SER A 109 -9.42 -4.11 -9.48
N PRO A 110 -10.29 -4.59 -8.57
CA PRO A 110 -11.68 -4.18 -8.56
C PRO A 110 -11.90 -2.67 -8.45
N GLN A 111 -11.10 -1.98 -7.63
CA GLN A 111 -11.17 -0.51 -7.52
C GLN A 111 -10.84 0.20 -8.83
N ILE A 112 -9.87 -0.34 -9.61
CA ILE A 112 -9.51 0.23 -10.93
C ILE A 112 -10.54 -0.12 -11.99
N ASP A 113 -11.10 -1.33 -11.96
CA ASP A 113 -11.98 -1.87 -12.99
C ASP A 113 -13.42 -1.37 -12.83
N ASP A 114 -13.83 -0.99 -11.61
CA ASP A 114 -15.08 -0.27 -11.38
C ASP A 114 -14.90 1.22 -11.68
N GLY A 115 -15.37 1.63 -12.87
CA GLY A 115 -15.30 3.02 -13.30
C GLY A 115 -15.95 4.01 -12.31
N SER A 116 -17.01 3.60 -11.60
CA SER A 116 -17.75 4.46 -10.67
C SER A 116 -16.92 4.93 -9.47
N ARG A 117 -15.83 4.21 -9.14
CA ARG A 117 -14.89 4.53 -8.05
C ARG A 117 -13.94 5.68 -8.39
N GLY A 118 -13.83 6.08 -9.64
CA GLY A 118 -13.04 7.24 -10.07
C GLY A 118 -11.50 7.05 -10.09
N PHE A 119 -10.97 5.85 -9.89
CA PHE A 119 -9.53 5.59 -9.90
C PHE A 119 -8.93 5.55 -11.30
N SER A 120 -9.74 5.31 -12.32
CA SER A 120 -9.29 5.14 -13.70
C SER A 120 -9.90 6.18 -14.63
N PHE A 121 -9.08 6.78 -15.48
CA PHE A 121 -9.53 7.68 -16.55
C PHE A 121 -9.91 6.96 -17.86
N ARG A 122 -9.93 5.63 -17.84
CA ARG A 122 -10.44 4.82 -18.97
C ARG A 122 -11.96 4.97 -19.14
N PHE A 123 -12.63 5.29 -18.05
CA PHE A 123 -14.07 5.53 -17.98
C PHE A 123 -14.33 7.01 -17.73
N ASP A 124 -15.44 7.52 -18.22
CA ASP A 124 -15.94 8.84 -17.81
C ASP A 124 -16.89 8.65 -16.62
N ALA A 125 -16.39 8.90 -15.44
CA ALA A 125 -17.04 8.58 -14.19
C ALA A 125 -16.82 9.68 -13.15
N PRO A 126 -17.58 9.71 -12.05
CA PRO A 126 -17.35 10.62 -10.94
C PRO A 126 -15.90 10.55 -10.45
N LEU A 127 -15.29 11.69 -10.18
CA LEU A 127 -13.91 11.80 -9.71
C LEU A 127 -13.87 11.64 -8.18
N ASP A 128 -14.05 10.40 -7.71
CA ASP A 128 -14.07 10.09 -6.27
C ASP A 128 -12.69 9.74 -5.71
N MET A 129 -12.09 8.63 -6.14
CA MET A 129 -10.79 8.09 -5.73
C MET A 129 -10.66 7.67 -4.26
N ARG A 130 -11.71 7.68 -3.45
CA ARG A 130 -11.65 7.17 -2.06
C ARG A 130 -11.65 5.65 -2.05
N MET A 131 -10.78 5.05 -1.25
CA MET A 131 -10.81 3.60 -0.97
C MET A 131 -12.03 3.27 -0.09
N ASP A 132 -12.36 4.12 0.88
CA ASP A 132 -13.62 4.10 1.62
C ASP A 132 -14.51 5.26 1.17
N PRO A 133 -15.51 5.05 0.31
CA PRO A 133 -16.37 6.13 -0.19
C PRO A 133 -17.32 6.70 0.87
N THR A 134 -17.39 6.09 2.05
CA THR A 134 -18.24 6.55 3.16
C THR A 134 -17.55 7.59 4.02
N ARG A 135 -16.23 7.80 3.86
CA ARG A 135 -15.42 8.67 4.71
C ARG A 135 -14.56 9.64 3.89
N GLY A 136 -14.29 10.79 4.49
CA GLY A 136 -13.37 11.77 3.93
C GLY A 136 -13.89 12.48 2.68
N MET A 137 -13.00 13.25 2.08
CA MET A 137 -13.24 14.11 0.92
C MET A 137 -12.91 13.36 -0.37
N SER A 138 -13.77 13.44 -1.37
CA SER A 138 -13.48 12.91 -2.72
C SER A 138 -12.43 13.74 -3.44
N ALA A 139 -11.85 13.19 -4.50
CA ALA A 139 -10.90 13.91 -5.33
C ALA A 139 -11.52 15.15 -5.99
N ALA A 140 -12.78 15.06 -6.41
CA ALA A 140 -13.50 16.21 -6.98
C ALA A 140 -13.67 17.34 -5.96
N GLU A 141 -14.07 17.03 -4.73
CA GLU A 141 -14.25 18.02 -3.65
C GLU A 141 -12.91 18.67 -3.28
N TRP A 142 -11.84 17.87 -3.20
CA TRP A 142 -10.51 18.40 -2.93
C TRP A 142 -10.02 19.33 -4.05
N ILE A 143 -10.12 18.91 -5.31
CA ILE A 143 -9.74 19.72 -6.48
C ILE A 143 -10.54 21.02 -6.56
N ALA A 144 -11.82 20.98 -6.16
CA ALA A 144 -12.67 22.16 -6.14
C ALA A 144 -12.21 23.24 -5.14
N THR A 145 -11.57 22.84 -4.03
CA THR A 145 -11.28 23.74 -2.91
C THR A 145 -9.78 23.95 -2.64
N ALA A 146 -8.90 23.05 -3.06
CA ALA A 146 -7.46 23.11 -2.79
C ALA A 146 -6.81 24.38 -3.37
N SER A 147 -5.82 24.94 -2.68
CA SER A 147 -5.04 26.05 -3.22
C SER A 147 -4.18 25.63 -4.43
N GLU A 148 -3.77 26.56 -5.29
CA GLU A 148 -2.83 26.27 -6.38
C GLU A 148 -1.53 25.66 -5.83
N GLN A 149 -1.08 26.14 -4.67
CA GLN A 149 0.14 25.64 -4.03
C GLN A 149 -0.02 24.19 -3.57
N ASP A 150 -1.14 23.84 -2.90
CA ASP A 150 -1.39 22.47 -2.45
C ASP A 150 -1.51 21.50 -3.63
N LEU A 151 -2.23 21.89 -4.68
CA LEU A 151 -2.32 21.12 -5.93
C LEU A 151 -0.94 20.88 -6.53
N HIS A 152 -0.11 21.94 -6.62
CA HIS A 152 1.24 21.81 -7.13
C HIS A 152 2.09 20.88 -6.29
N GLU A 153 2.08 21.00 -4.96
CA GLU A 153 2.89 20.19 -4.06
C GLU A 153 2.49 18.70 -4.12
N VAL A 154 1.20 18.42 -4.09
CA VAL A 154 0.69 17.04 -4.20
C VAL A 154 1.08 16.42 -5.54
N ILE A 155 0.80 17.10 -6.65
CA ILE A 155 1.09 16.58 -7.99
C ILE A 155 2.60 16.39 -8.20
N LYS A 156 3.42 17.31 -7.66
CA LYS A 156 4.88 17.21 -7.73
C LYS A 156 5.42 16.07 -6.88
N ASN A 157 5.04 16.01 -5.61
CA ASN A 157 5.66 15.13 -4.63
C ASN A 157 5.16 13.68 -4.73
N TYR A 158 3.85 13.48 -4.98
CA TYR A 158 3.25 12.15 -5.07
C TYR A 158 3.13 11.62 -6.50
N GLY A 159 3.11 12.51 -7.49
CA GLY A 159 3.13 12.12 -8.90
C GLY A 159 4.51 12.12 -9.54
N GLU A 160 5.51 12.74 -8.89
CA GLU A 160 6.83 13.05 -9.48
C GLU A 160 6.67 13.74 -10.85
N GLU A 161 5.61 14.61 -10.99
CA GLU A 161 5.20 15.24 -12.23
C GLU A 161 5.90 16.59 -12.43
N ARG A 162 6.66 16.70 -13.49
CA ARG A 162 7.46 17.93 -13.80
C ARG A 162 6.59 19.12 -14.19
N PHE A 163 5.41 18.87 -14.76
CA PHE A 163 4.46 19.90 -15.17
C PHE A 163 3.45 20.27 -14.09
N SER A 164 3.68 19.85 -12.84
CA SER A 164 2.78 20.02 -11.70
C SER A 164 2.27 21.45 -11.51
N ARG A 165 3.15 22.45 -11.72
CA ARG A 165 2.74 23.87 -11.60
C ARG A 165 1.79 24.31 -12.70
N GLN A 166 2.02 23.90 -13.95
CA GLN A 166 1.13 24.17 -15.07
C GLN A 166 -0.22 23.50 -14.88
N ILE A 167 -0.21 22.24 -14.43
CA ILE A 167 -1.43 21.48 -14.14
C ILE A 167 -2.22 22.14 -13.00
N ALA A 168 -1.58 22.54 -11.90
CA ALA A 168 -2.23 23.19 -10.77
C ALA A 168 -2.92 24.51 -11.20
N ARG A 169 -2.23 25.36 -11.99
CA ARG A 169 -2.83 26.59 -12.55
C ARG A 169 -4.01 26.31 -13.46
N ALA A 170 -3.89 25.30 -14.32
CA ALA A 170 -4.97 24.91 -15.21
C ALA A 170 -6.19 24.40 -14.45
N ILE A 171 -5.98 23.63 -13.36
CA ILE A 171 -7.08 23.20 -12.48
C ILE A 171 -7.79 24.39 -11.86
N VAL A 172 -7.04 25.35 -11.28
CA VAL A 172 -7.62 26.53 -10.65
C VAL A 172 -8.42 27.37 -11.65
N ALA A 173 -7.86 27.61 -12.85
CA ALA A 173 -8.55 28.35 -13.89
C ALA A 173 -9.81 27.62 -14.37
N GLN A 174 -9.74 26.33 -14.63
CA GLN A 174 -10.85 25.56 -15.17
C GLN A 174 -12.02 25.43 -14.19
N ARG A 175 -11.75 25.26 -12.88
CA ARG A 175 -12.83 25.10 -11.90
C ARG A 175 -13.65 26.38 -11.68
N GLU A 176 -13.09 27.57 -12.02
CA GLU A 176 -13.83 28.85 -12.02
C GLU A 176 -14.84 28.93 -13.18
N GLU A 177 -14.55 28.24 -14.28
CA GLU A 177 -15.45 28.18 -15.44
C GLU A 177 -16.46 27.04 -15.33
N SER A 178 -16.00 25.87 -14.93
CA SER A 178 -16.84 24.68 -14.76
C SER A 178 -16.20 23.65 -13.80
N PRO A 179 -17.00 22.92 -13.01
CA PRO A 179 -16.48 21.91 -12.08
C PRO A 179 -15.67 20.80 -12.82
N ILE A 180 -14.57 20.35 -12.17
CA ILE A 180 -13.79 19.18 -12.59
C ILE A 180 -14.27 17.99 -11.73
N ASP A 181 -15.41 17.44 -12.08
CA ASP A 181 -16.14 16.43 -11.30
C ASP A 181 -16.08 15.03 -11.90
N THR A 182 -15.45 14.87 -13.08
CA THR A 182 -15.28 13.56 -13.72
C THR A 182 -13.81 13.26 -14.04
N THR A 183 -13.52 11.97 -14.08
CA THR A 183 -12.19 11.45 -14.45
C THR A 183 -11.74 11.94 -15.81
N ARG A 184 -12.65 12.00 -16.79
CA ARG A 184 -12.34 12.47 -18.15
C ARG A 184 -11.97 13.93 -18.18
N LYS A 185 -12.72 14.79 -17.47
CA LYS A 185 -12.39 16.23 -17.39
C LYS A 185 -10.98 16.46 -16.84
N LEU A 186 -10.63 15.80 -15.74
CA LEU A 186 -9.29 15.92 -15.17
C LEU A 186 -8.23 15.38 -16.14
N ALA A 187 -8.43 14.21 -16.73
CA ALA A 187 -7.46 13.62 -17.65
C ALA A 187 -7.21 14.48 -18.89
N GLN A 188 -8.26 15.05 -19.49
CA GLN A 188 -8.15 15.96 -20.64
C GLN A 188 -7.40 17.23 -20.28
N LEU A 189 -7.72 17.83 -19.13
CA LEU A 189 -7.02 19.03 -18.66
C LEU A 189 -5.54 18.77 -18.44
N VAL A 190 -5.18 17.65 -17.82
CA VAL A 190 -3.78 17.26 -17.61
C VAL A 190 -3.08 17.05 -18.96
N ALA A 191 -3.69 16.30 -19.89
CA ALA A 191 -3.11 16.01 -21.20
C ALA A 191 -2.82 17.26 -22.04
N GLN A 192 -3.62 18.33 -21.87
CA GLN A 192 -3.41 19.62 -22.52
C GLN A 192 -2.22 20.40 -21.93
N ASN A 193 -1.85 20.14 -20.67
CA ASN A 193 -0.83 20.87 -19.95
C ASN A 193 0.51 20.13 -19.82
N VAL A 194 0.57 18.84 -20.24
CA VAL A 194 1.80 18.04 -20.27
C VAL A 194 2.41 18.08 -21.67
N ARG A 195 3.55 18.75 -21.81
CA ARG A 195 4.20 18.99 -23.11
C ARG A 195 4.98 17.79 -23.64
N THR A 196 5.51 16.95 -22.77
CA THR A 196 6.32 15.78 -23.14
C THR A 196 5.59 14.50 -22.74
N ARG A 197 5.41 13.59 -23.72
CA ARG A 197 4.79 12.27 -23.46
C ARG A 197 5.90 11.23 -23.32
N GLU A 198 5.89 10.51 -22.22
CA GLU A 198 6.70 9.29 -22.10
C GLU A 198 6.06 8.20 -22.98
N ARG A 199 6.91 7.47 -23.72
CA ARG A 199 6.42 6.43 -24.64
C ARG A 199 5.71 5.32 -23.85
N GLY A 200 4.43 5.10 -24.13
CA GLY A 200 3.63 4.06 -23.50
C GLY A 200 2.97 4.42 -22.16
N GLN A 201 3.07 5.70 -21.72
CA GLN A 201 2.37 6.18 -20.53
C GLN A 201 1.41 7.33 -20.88
N ASP A 202 0.19 7.26 -20.35
CA ASP A 202 -0.79 8.35 -20.49
C ASP A 202 -0.33 9.54 -19.64
N PRO A 203 -0.42 10.79 -20.18
CA PRO A 203 -0.03 11.99 -19.45
C PRO A 203 -0.72 12.18 -18.10
N ALA A 204 -1.96 11.69 -17.97
CA ALA A 204 -2.73 11.83 -16.73
C ALA A 204 -2.29 10.86 -15.61
N THR A 205 -1.54 9.80 -15.92
CA THR A 205 -1.20 8.73 -14.96
C THR A 205 -0.57 9.27 -13.68
N ARG A 206 0.41 10.16 -13.79
CA ARG A 206 1.13 10.71 -12.62
C ARG A 206 0.25 11.60 -11.76
N THR A 207 -0.60 12.42 -12.38
CA THR A 207 -1.55 13.27 -11.65
C THR A 207 -2.61 12.44 -10.94
N PHE A 208 -3.16 11.41 -11.60
CA PHE A 208 -4.12 10.49 -10.96
C PHE A 208 -3.50 9.74 -9.79
N GLN A 209 -2.27 9.24 -9.94
CA GLN A 209 -1.53 8.64 -8.84
C GLN A 209 -1.36 9.62 -7.67
N ALA A 210 -0.96 10.87 -7.96
CA ALA A 210 -0.72 11.87 -6.92
C ALA A 210 -1.98 12.18 -6.12
N VAL A 211 -3.10 12.42 -6.82
CA VAL A 211 -4.39 12.71 -6.18
C VAL A 211 -4.87 11.51 -5.37
N ARG A 212 -4.78 10.30 -5.91
CA ARG A 212 -5.13 9.07 -5.21
C ARG A 212 -4.35 8.89 -3.91
N ILE A 213 -3.03 9.01 -3.97
CA ILE A 213 -2.15 8.88 -2.81
C ILE A 213 -2.55 9.89 -1.73
N PHE A 214 -2.82 11.14 -2.12
CA PHE A 214 -3.21 12.20 -1.20
C PHE A 214 -4.58 11.94 -0.56
N ILE A 215 -5.60 11.63 -1.36
CA ILE A 215 -6.97 11.40 -0.88
C ILE A 215 -7.02 10.24 0.13
N ASN A 216 -6.24 9.18 -0.11
CA ASN A 216 -6.24 7.99 0.74
C ASN A 216 -5.13 7.99 1.80
N ARG A 217 -4.28 9.02 1.85
CA ARG A 217 -3.16 9.15 2.78
C ARG A 217 -2.23 7.92 2.74
N GLU A 218 -2.01 7.38 1.53
CA GLU A 218 -1.36 6.07 1.35
C GLU A 218 0.05 6.03 1.95
N LEU A 219 0.86 7.06 1.73
CA LEU A 219 2.25 7.09 2.20
C LEU A 219 2.35 7.32 3.71
N GLU A 220 1.51 8.21 4.26
CA GLU A 220 1.47 8.47 5.70
C GLU A 220 1.08 7.22 6.49
N GLU A 221 0.17 6.41 5.95
CA GLU A 221 -0.22 5.15 6.58
C GLU A 221 0.91 4.13 6.57
N VAL A 222 1.64 4.02 5.44
CA VAL A 222 2.82 3.14 5.37
C VAL A 222 3.87 3.59 6.39
N GLU A 223 4.16 4.89 6.48
CA GLU A 223 5.11 5.42 7.47
C GLU A 223 4.67 5.14 8.91
N ALA A 224 3.38 5.26 9.20
CA ALA A 224 2.82 5.03 10.52
C ALA A 224 2.81 3.55 10.93
N VAL A 225 2.52 2.62 10.02
CA VAL A 225 2.36 1.20 10.34
C VAL A 225 3.68 0.47 10.52
N LEU A 226 4.72 0.82 9.75
CA LEU A 226 5.98 0.09 9.78
C LEU A 226 6.61 -0.01 11.18
N PRO A 227 6.74 1.08 11.98
CA PRO A 227 7.23 0.99 13.35
C PRO A 227 6.29 0.22 14.29
N GLN A 228 4.96 0.32 14.10
CA GLN A 228 3.99 -0.44 14.88
C GLN A 228 4.19 -1.95 14.69
N VAL A 229 4.32 -2.39 13.42
CA VAL A 229 4.57 -3.79 13.08
C VAL A 229 5.90 -4.26 13.67
N ALA A 230 6.98 -3.51 13.47
CA ALA A 230 8.30 -3.88 13.98
C ALA A 230 8.30 -4.04 15.52
N GLY A 231 7.54 -3.20 16.23
CA GLY A 231 7.36 -3.29 17.69
C GLY A 231 6.54 -4.51 18.13
N ARG A 232 5.62 -4.98 17.31
CA ARG A 232 4.72 -6.11 17.61
C ARG A 232 5.22 -7.47 17.11
N LEU A 233 6.21 -7.51 16.22
CA LEU A 233 6.79 -8.77 15.77
C LEU A 233 7.52 -9.49 16.92
N LYS A 234 7.30 -10.80 17.04
CA LYS A 234 8.13 -11.71 17.85
C LYS A 234 9.53 -11.83 17.25
N GLY A 235 10.52 -12.22 18.01
CA GLY A 235 11.82 -12.61 17.48
C GLY A 235 11.69 -13.70 16.39
N GLY A 236 12.28 -13.49 15.23
CA GLY A 236 12.13 -14.33 14.05
C GLY A 236 10.83 -14.07 13.25
N GLY A 237 9.93 -13.25 13.73
CA GLY A 237 8.73 -12.84 12.98
C GLY A 237 9.08 -11.96 11.78
N ARG A 238 8.27 -11.99 10.72
CA ARG A 238 8.59 -11.36 9.45
C ARG A 238 7.56 -10.33 8.98
N LEU A 239 8.09 -9.25 8.43
CA LEU A 239 7.34 -8.23 7.70
C LEU A 239 7.60 -8.41 6.20
N ALA A 240 6.54 -8.61 5.42
CA ALA A 240 6.58 -8.66 3.96
C ALA A 240 5.75 -7.50 3.40
N VAL A 241 6.35 -6.68 2.52
CA VAL A 241 5.67 -5.52 1.92
C VAL A 241 5.88 -5.53 0.41
N ILE A 242 4.78 -5.52 -0.34
CA ILE A 242 4.76 -5.34 -1.79
C ILE A 242 4.43 -3.87 -2.07
N ALA A 243 5.30 -3.19 -2.81
CA ALA A 243 5.12 -1.82 -3.26
C ALA A 243 4.97 -1.77 -4.78
N PHE A 244 4.16 -0.85 -5.32
CA PHE A 244 3.90 -0.73 -6.75
C PHE A 244 4.50 0.53 -7.38
N HIS A 245 4.96 1.47 -6.58
CA HIS A 245 5.64 2.66 -7.08
C HIS A 245 6.84 3.06 -6.19
N SER A 246 7.67 3.94 -6.76
CA SER A 246 8.96 4.37 -6.20
C SER A 246 8.86 4.97 -4.80
N LEU A 247 7.77 5.67 -4.48
CA LEU A 247 7.60 6.35 -3.20
C LEU A 247 7.34 5.34 -2.09
N GLU A 248 6.43 4.38 -2.29
CA GLU A 248 6.19 3.29 -1.34
C GLU A 248 7.46 2.48 -1.10
N ASP A 249 8.10 2.02 -2.18
CA ASP A 249 9.33 1.23 -2.10
C ASP A 249 10.45 1.97 -1.36
N ARG A 250 10.54 3.29 -1.56
CA ARG A 250 11.52 4.16 -0.88
C ARG A 250 11.31 4.17 0.63
N ILE A 251 10.06 4.35 1.09
CA ILE A 251 9.70 4.36 2.52
C ILE A 251 10.07 3.01 3.15
N VAL A 252 9.60 1.91 2.59
CA VAL A 252 9.86 0.56 3.09
C VAL A 252 11.35 0.25 3.12
N LYS A 253 12.07 0.56 2.02
CA LYS A 253 13.52 0.36 1.91
C LYS A 253 14.28 1.17 2.94
N GLN A 254 13.95 2.44 3.13
CA GLN A 254 14.61 3.31 4.10
C GLN A 254 14.33 2.84 5.53
N PHE A 255 13.09 2.46 5.84
CA PHE A 255 12.73 1.90 7.13
C PHE A 255 13.54 0.64 7.45
N ILE A 256 13.51 -0.36 6.56
CA ILE A 256 14.29 -1.59 6.77
C ILE A 256 15.77 -1.28 6.93
N LYS A 257 16.33 -0.40 6.09
CA LYS A 257 17.73 0.00 6.19
C LYS A 257 18.05 0.66 7.54
N LYS A 258 17.21 1.62 7.98
CA LYS A 258 17.41 2.35 9.24
C LYS A 258 17.48 1.39 10.44
N TYR A 259 16.60 0.40 10.48
CA TYR A 259 16.50 -0.54 11.59
C TYR A 259 17.31 -1.84 11.42
N SER A 260 17.98 -2.05 10.28
CA SER A 260 18.89 -3.17 10.05
C SER A 260 20.36 -2.81 10.20
N GLN A 261 20.68 -1.60 10.59
CA GLN A 261 22.04 -1.12 10.76
C GLN A 261 22.26 -0.77 12.23
N HIS A 262 23.50 -0.93 12.69
CA HIS A 262 23.89 -0.40 14.00
C HIS A 262 23.74 1.12 14.02
N ALA A 263 23.37 1.66 15.18
CA ALA A 263 23.37 3.11 15.37
C ALA A 263 24.77 3.67 15.07
N PRO A 264 24.86 4.84 14.41
CA PRO A 264 26.16 5.44 14.13
C PRO A 264 26.90 5.73 15.45
N LEU A 265 28.08 5.18 15.57
CA LEU A 265 28.95 5.41 16.72
C LEU A 265 29.64 6.79 16.61
N PRO A 266 29.89 7.46 17.75
CA PRO A 266 30.75 8.61 17.76
C PRO A 266 32.12 8.27 17.18
N ARG A 267 32.76 9.19 16.43
CA ARG A 267 34.03 8.93 15.73
C ARG A 267 35.19 8.52 16.64
N TRP A 268 35.09 8.80 17.95
CA TRP A 268 36.08 8.44 18.95
C TRP A 268 35.82 7.07 19.60
N ALA A 269 34.66 6.46 19.39
CA ALA A 269 34.32 5.19 20.00
C ALA A 269 34.96 4.03 19.24
N VAL A 270 35.89 3.37 19.88
CA VAL A 270 36.47 2.12 19.38
C VAL A 270 35.73 0.97 20.05
N VAL A 271 34.66 0.50 19.39
CA VAL A 271 33.84 -0.62 19.85
C VAL A 271 33.97 -1.76 18.82
N LYS A 272 34.17 -2.99 19.28
CA LYS A 272 34.15 -4.15 18.38
C LYS A 272 32.72 -4.39 17.90
N GLU A 273 32.55 -4.77 16.65
CA GLU A 273 31.23 -5.06 16.06
C GLU A 273 30.44 -6.11 16.85
N ALA A 274 31.15 -7.08 17.45
CA ALA A 274 30.56 -8.12 18.30
C ALA A 274 29.97 -7.60 19.63
N ASP A 275 30.40 -6.43 20.07
CA ASP A 275 29.95 -5.81 21.33
C ASP A 275 28.79 -4.83 21.11
N LEU A 276 28.41 -4.60 19.85
CA LEU A 276 27.29 -3.72 19.52
C LEU A 276 25.96 -4.45 19.72
N PRO A 277 24.92 -3.74 20.24
CA PRO A 277 23.56 -4.28 20.27
C PRO A 277 23.12 -4.68 18.85
N GLN A 278 22.54 -5.85 18.72
CA GLN A 278 22.04 -6.28 17.42
C GLN A 278 20.93 -5.32 16.93
N PRO A 279 20.95 -4.91 15.65
CA PRO A 279 19.87 -4.13 15.08
C PRO A 279 18.53 -4.85 15.26
N PRO A 280 17.43 -4.12 15.53
CA PRO A 280 16.14 -4.73 15.80
C PRO A 280 15.53 -5.46 14.61
N LEU A 281 15.94 -5.16 13.38
CA LEU A 281 15.51 -5.84 12.17
C LEU A 281 16.71 -6.38 11.39
N LYS A 282 16.44 -7.37 10.56
CA LYS A 282 17.37 -7.92 9.56
C LYS A 282 16.66 -7.97 8.22
N ALA A 283 17.25 -7.36 7.19
CA ALA A 283 16.74 -7.53 5.82
C ALA A 283 16.87 -8.99 5.38
N VAL A 284 15.81 -9.58 4.86
CA VAL A 284 15.78 -10.95 4.36
C VAL A 284 15.95 -10.93 2.84
N GLY A 285 17.13 -11.32 2.38
CA GLY A 285 17.45 -11.37 0.95
C GLY A 285 17.50 -9.99 0.28
N LYS A 286 17.34 -10.01 -1.05
CA LYS A 286 17.19 -8.81 -1.89
C LYS A 286 15.71 -8.55 -2.19
N ALA A 287 15.42 -7.39 -2.73
CA ALA A 287 14.08 -7.11 -3.26
C ALA A 287 13.69 -8.14 -4.34
N ILE A 288 12.49 -8.71 -4.21
CA ILE A 288 11.94 -9.70 -5.14
C ILE A 288 11.01 -8.98 -6.11
N LYS A 289 11.11 -9.30 -7.38
CA LYS A 289 10.25 -8.78 -8.43
C LYS A 289 9.47 -9.93 -9.08
N PRO A 290 8.29 -9.66 -9.64
CA PRO A 290 7.52 -10.65 -10.38
C PRO A 290 8.32 -11.24 -11.55
N GLY A 291 8.12 -12.51 -11.82
CA GLY A 291 8.70 -13.19 -12.97
C GLY A 291 8.07 -12.75 -14.31
N SER A 292 8.72 -13.13 -15.43
CA SER A 292 8.21 -12.82 -16.77
C SER A 292 6.80 -13.37 -17.01
N THR A 293 6.56 -14.61 -16.62
CA THR A 293 5.25 -15.26 -16.75
C THR A 293 4.13 -14.50 -16.03
N GLU A 294 4.42 -14.01 -14.81
CA GLU A 294 3.45 -13.23 -14.04
C GLU A 294 3.19 -11.86 -14.69
N THR A 295 4.24 -11.17 -15.14
CA THR A 295 4.11 -9.85 -15.77
C THR A 295 3.46 -9.91 -17.16
N GLU A 296 3.56 -11.02 -17.88
CA GLU A 296 2.84 -11.28 -19.12
C GLU A 296 1.34 -11.52 -18.88
N ALA A 297 1.02 -12.31 -17.84
CA ALA A 297 -0.36 -12.61 -17.46
C ALA A 297 -1.03 -11.40 -16.76
N ASN A 298 -0.28 -10.65 -15.95
CA ASN A 298 -0.77 -9.47 -15.21
C ASN A 298 0.18 -8.28 -15.41
N PRO A 299 -0.06 -7.40 -16.38
CA PRO A 299 0.78 -6.21 -16.62
C PRO A 299 0.89 -5.27 -15.40
N ARG A 300 -0.08 -5.29 -14.47
CA ARG A 300 -0.07 -4.50 -13.24
C ARG A 300 1.04 -4.94 -12.27
N ALA A 301 1.45 -6.21 -12.34
CA ALA A 301 2.55 -6.74 -11.53
C ALA A 301 3.92 -6.16 -11.92
N ARG A 302 4.07 -5.58 -13.12
CA ARG A 302 5.39 -5.16 -13.66
C ARG A 302 6.19 -4.24 -12.75
N SER A 303 5.53 -3.36 -12.00
CA SER A 303 6.16 -2.42 -11.08
C SER A 303 6.29 -2.93 -9.64
N ALA A 304 5.73 -4.10 -9.33
CA ALA A 304 5.73 -4.65 -7.99
C ALA A 304 7.14 -4.99 -7.50
N VAL A 305 7.39 -4.68 -6.22
CA VAL A 305 8.65 -4.97 -5.52
C VAL A 305 8.32 -5.46 -4.12
N LEU A 306 8.63 -6.71 -3.81
CA LEU A 306 8.50 -7.27 -2.48
C LEU A 306 9.79 -7.05 -1.68
N ARG A 307 9.66 -6.50 -0.48
CA ARG A 307 10.72 -6.42 0.52
C ARG A 307 10.34 -7.16 1.78
N VAL A 308 11.32 -7.82 2.38
CA VAL A 308 11.13 -8.63 3.58
C VAL A 308 12.14 -8.24 4.65
N ALA A 309 11.64 -8.10 5.88
CA ALA A 309 12.48 -7.93 7.06
C ALA A 309 12.07 -8.94 8.13
N GLU A 310 13.05 -9.39 8.91
CA GLU A 310 12.86 -10.30 10.06
C GLU A 310 13.21 -9.58 11.35
N ARG A 311 12.40 -9.78 12.36
CA ARG A 311 12.64 -9.27 13.71
C ARG A 311 13.79 -10.04 14.34
N SER A 312 14.84 -9.33 14.73
CA SER A 312 15.98 -9.90 15.48
C SER A 312 15.70 -9.93 16.98
N SER A 313 16.70 -10.31 17.78
CA SER A 313 16.64 -10.25 19.24
C SER A 313 16.85 -8.84 19.83
N GLY A 314 17.30 -7.87 19.01
CA GLY A 314 17.53 -6.49 19.45
C GLY A 314 16.25 -5.80 19.93
N GLU A 315 16.32 -4.91 20.93
CA GLU A 315 15.17 -4.10 21.32
C GLU A 315 14.72 -3.20 20.16
N PHE A 316 13.40 -3.08 19.98
CA PHE A 316 12.85 -2.13 19.03
C PHE A 316 12.36 -0.89 19.80
N SER A 317 12.97 0.23 19.49
CA SER A 317 12.47 1.55 19.85
C SER A 317 12.42 2.43 18.60
N VAL A 318 11.43 3.31 18.53
CA VAL A 318 11.36 4.27 17.44
C VAL A 318 12.53 5.23 17.57
N ILE A 319 13.37 5.30 16.55
CA ILE A 319 14.48 6.26 16.46
C ILE A 319 13.88 7.54 15.88
N GLU A 320 13.94 8.63 16.64
CA GLU A 320 13.55 9.98 16.19
C GLU A 320 14.43 10.52 15.07
#